data_4b93209b62c9846b532cb5e62db32abd
#
_entry.id   4b93209b62c9846b532cb5e62db32abd
#
_cell.length_a   1.000
_cell.length_b   1.000
_cell.length_c   1.000
_cell.angle_alpha   90.00
_cell.angle_beta   90.00
_cell.angle_gamma   90.00
#
_symmetry.space_group_name_H-M   'P 1'
#
loop_
_entity.id
_entity.type
_entity.pdbx_description
1 polymer ?
#
loop_
_entity_poly.entity_id
_entity_poly.type
_entity_poly.pdbx_seq_one_letter_code
_entity_poly.pdbx_strand_id
1 'polypeptide(L)'
;MAKPIIGANRKAAKIEIVLPVDAKGDYAFDENGDPVKGRTPVEFTVPRFDCMSREQFKELNANLAALDDKKGDDGQPLSPQDRGIEVVLAMLRPFITDTELEVVSQLHLFELEQIAERIQEGSTITVGELVASTSS
;
A
#
# COMPACT_ATOMS: atom_id res chain seq x y z
N MET A 1 29.42 -12.50 -22.27
CA MET A 1 28.01 -12.43 -21.86
C MET A 1 27.91 -11.80 -20.47
N ALA A 2 27.14 -10.75 -20.34
CA ALA A 2 26.96 -10.09 -19.05
C ALA A 2 26.15 -10.94 -18.10
N LYS A 3 26.57 -10.99 -16.84
CA LYS A 3 25.80 -11.70 -15.79
C LYS A 3 24.54 -10.88 -15.44
N PRO A 4 23.42 -11.54 -15.11
CA PRO A 4 22.23 -10.82 -14.66
C PRO A 4 22.54 -9.99 -13.41
N ILE A 5 22.00 -8.78 -13.39
CA ILE A 5 22.15 -7.89 -12.22
C ILE A 5 21.03 -8.21 -11.25
N ILE A 6 21.40 -8.52 -10.01
CA ILE A 6 20.45 -8.76 -8.94
C ILE A 6 20.27 -7.45 -8.18
N GLY A 7 19.04 -6.98 -8.02
CA GLY A 7 18.81 -5.76 -7.27
C GLY A 7 17.36 -5.34 -7.22
N ALA A 8 16.92 -4.93 -6.03
CA ALA A 8 15.57 -4.45 -5.79
C ALA A 8 15.42 -2.95 -6.07
N ASN A 9 16.51 -2.27 -6.46
CA ASN A 9 16.48 -0.86 -6.82
C ASN A 9 16.10 -0.62 -8.28
N ARG A 10 15.90 -1.68 -9.06
CA ARG A 10 15.51 -1.55 -10.47
C ARG A 10 14.06 -1.09 -10.56
N LYS A 11 13.73 -0.35 -11.62
CA LYS A 11 12.38 0.18 -11.85
C LYS A 11 11.31 -0.92 -11.82
N ALA A 12 11.62 -2.09 -12.37
CA ALA A 12 10.69 -3.22 -12.42
C ALA A 12 10.40 -3.80 -11.02
N ALA A 13 11.21 -3.48 -10.01
CA ALA A 13 11.04 -3.95 -8.64
C ALA A 13 10.14 -3.03 -7.80
N LYS A 14 9.68 -1.93 -8.39
CA LYS A 14 8.89 -0.90 -7.69
C LYS A 14 7.52 -0.74 -8.34
N ILE A 15 6.54 -0.48 -7.50
CA ILE A 15 5.16 -0.24 -7.92
C ILE A 15 4.86 1.23 -7.70
N GLU A 16 4.48 1.93 -8.78
CA GLU A 16 4.11 3.33 -8.71
C GLU A 16 2.62 3.45 -8.39
N ILE A 17 2.29 4.27 -7.39
CA ILE A 17 0.92 4.52 -6.97
C ILE A 17 0.65 6.01 -7.05
N VAL A 18 -0.41 6.36 -7.80
CA VAL A 18 -0.90 7.73 -7.91
C VAL A 18 -2.25 7.79 -7.21
N LEU A 19 -2.36 8.65 -6.20
CA LEU A 19 -3.61 8.81 -5.47
C LEU A 19 -4.56 9.72 -6.25
N PRO A 20 -5.89 9.56 -6.06
CA PRO A 20 -6.86 10.44 -6.72
C PRO A 20 -6.92 11.84 -6.13
N VAL A 21 -6.22 12.10 -5.04
CA VAL A 21 -6.28 13.35 -4.29
C VAL A 21 -4.90 14.00 -4.19
N ASP A 22 -4.89 15.31 -3.92
CA ASP A 22 -3.67 16.06 -3.62
C ASP A 22 -3.30 15.94 -2.12
N ALA A 23 -2.23 16.62 -1.70
CA ALA A 23 -1.76 16.56 -0.32
C ALA A 23 -2.76 17.14 0.69
N LYS A 24 -3.74 17.90 0.24
CA LYS A 24 -4.80 18.46 1.07
C LYS A 24 -6.04 17.56 1.17
N GLY A 25 -6.06 16.47 0.40
CA GLY A 25 -7.20 15.58 0.35
C GLY A 25 -8.26 15.96 -0.68
N ASP A 26 -7.99 16.94 -1.54
CA ASP A 26 -8.91 17.37 -2.60
C ASP A 26 -8.67 16.52 -3.86
N TYR A 27 -9.74 16.14 -4.55
CA TYR A 27 -9.61 15.35 -5.78
C TYR A 27 -8.81 16.11 -6.84
N ALA A 28 -7.77 15.47 -7.33
CA ALA A 28 -6.88 16.03 -8.35
C ALA A 28 -7.31 15.69 -9.78
N PHE A 29 -8.35 14.89 -9.93
CA PHE A 29 -8.92 14.49 -11.24
C PHE A 29 -10.43 14.73 -11.22
N ASP A 30 -10.98 15.08 -12.40
CA ASP A 30 -12.43 15.28 -12.55
C ASP A 30 -13.16 13.95 -12.81
N GLU A 31 -14.46 14.01 -13.07
CA GLU A 31 -15.29 12.83 -13.34
C GLU A 31 -14.83 12.03 -14.53
N ASN A 32 -14.17 12.68 -15.49
CA ASN A 32 -13.67 12.05 -16.71
C ASN A 32 -12.25 11.51 -16.57
N GLY A 33 -11.63 11.69 -15.39
CA GLY A 33 -10.26 11.28 -15.15
C GLY A 33 -9.21 12.27 -15.64
N ASP A 34 -9.61 13.49 -15.99
CA ASP A 34 -8.69 14.53 -16.44
C ASP A 34 -8.14 15.31 -15.24
N PRO A 35 -6.84 15.72 -15.29
CA PRO A 35 -6.25 16.47 -14.20
C PRO A 35 -6.95 17.80 -13.94
N VAL A 36 -7.21 18.10 -12.67
CA VAL A 36 -7.75 19.39 -12.26
C VAL A 36 -6.61 20.39 -12.16
N LYS A 37 -6.77 21.54 -12.80
CA LYS A 37 -5.74 22.59 -12.81
C LYS A 37 -5.46 23.09 -11.41
N GLY A 38 -4.17 23.22 -11.09
CA GLY A 38 -3.74 23.71 -9.79
C GLY A 38 -3.67 22.68 -8.69
N ARG A 39 -3.98 21.41 -8.99
CA ARG A 39 -3.90 20.30 -8.02
C ARG A 39 -2.92 19.25 -8.52
N THR A 40 -2.01 18.85 -7.64
CA THR A 40 -1.01 17.83 -7.95
C THR A 40 -1.34 16.57 -7.13
N PRO A 41 -1.63 15.44 -7.78
CA PRO A 41 -1.94 14.21 -7.04
C PRO A 41 -0.74 13.73 -6.24
N VAL A 42 -1.01 13.14 -5.09
CA VAL A 42 0.02 12.52 -4.27
C VAL A 42 0.48 11.25 -4.97
N GLU A 43 1.79 11.07 -5.10
CA GLU A 43 2.40 9.91 -5.73
C GLU A 43 3.46 9.34 -4.81
N PHE A 44 3.56 8.01 -4.78
CA PHE A 44 4.64 7.34 -4.07
C PHE A 44 4.91 5.98 -4.71
N THR A 45 6.03 5.38 -4.36
CA THR A 45 6.39 4.05 -4.83
C THR A 45 6.55 3.11 -3.65
N VAL A 46 6.16 1.85 -3.86
CA VAL A 46 6.38 0.79 -2.88
C VAL A 46 7.09 -0.37 -3.58
N PRO A 47 7.92 -1.15 -2.89
CA PRO A 47 8.55 -2.29 -3.52
C PRO A 47 7.54 -3.41 -3.75
N ARG A 48 7.80 -4.24 -4.76
CA ARG A 48 7.05 -5.48 -4.94
C ARG A 48 7.31 -6.37 -3.72
N PHE A 49 6.36 -7.26 -3.41
CA PHE A 49 6.50 -8.16 -2.27
C PHE A 49 7.80 -8.97 -2.33
N ASP A 50 8.19 -9.43 -3.51
CA ASP A 50 9.42 -10.22 -3.69
C ASP A 50 10.70 -9.37 -3.70
N CYS A 51 10.56 -8.05 -3.60
CA CYS A 51 11.69 -7.11 -3.59
C CYS A 51 11.86 -6.39 -2.25
N MET A 52 11.09 -6.75 -1.25
CA MET A 52 11.23 -6.18 0.09
C MET A 52 12.47 -6.74 0.78
N SER A 53 13.15 -5.87 1.57
CA SER A 53 14.24 -6.32 2.43
C SER A 53 13.68 -7.15 3.59
N ARG A 54 14.55 -7.90 4.26
CA ARG A 54 14.16 -8.68 5.44
C ARG A 54 13.59 -7.79 6.54
N GLU A 55 14.18 -6.61 6.73
CA GLU A 55 13.71 -5.64 7.73
C GLU A 55 12.34 -5.10 7.38
N GLN A 56 12.09 -4.82 6.11
CA GLN A 56 10.78 -4.34 5.64
C GLN A 56 9.69 -5.40 5.85
N PHE A 57 9.98 -6.65 5.55
CA PHE A 57 9.07 -7.76 5.83
C PHE A 57 8.77 -7.90 7.31
N LYS A 58 9.80 -7.79 8.13
CA LYS A 58 9.66 -7.90 9.58
C LYS A 58 8.78 -6.79 10.14
N GLU A 59 8.98 -5.55 9.68
CA GLU A 59 8.17 -4.41 10.07
C GLU A 59 6.72 -4.58 9.60
N LEU A 60 6.54 -5.01 8.34
CA LEU A 60 5.21 -5.27 7.80
C LEU A 60 4.46 -6.31 8.63
N ASN A 61 5.11 -7.43 8.92
CA ASN A 61 4.50 -8.49 9.71
C ASN A 61 4.16 -8.03 11.14
N ALA A 62 5.02 -7.21 11.74
CA ALA A 62 4.75 -6.64 13.07
C ALA A 62 3.53 -5.70 13.02
N ASN A 63 3.43 -4.86 11.99
CA ASN A 63 2.30 -3.96 11.81
C ASN A 63 0.99 -4.73 11.62
N LEU A 64 1.01 -5.81 10.84
CA LEU A 64 -0.17 -6.63 10.60
C LEU A 64 -0.57 -7.41 11.86
N ALA A 65 0.40 -7.93 12.60
CA ALA A 65 0.14 -8.66 13.84
C ALA A 65 -0.49 -7.75 14.89
N ALA A 66 -0.08 -6.49 14.95
CA ALA A 66 -0.64 -5.52 15.91
C ALA A 66 -2.13 -5.26 15.67
N LEU A 67 -2.63 -5.53 14.46
CA LEU A 67 -4.05 -5.33 14.15
C LEU A 67 -4.97 -6.33 14.86
N ASP A 68 -4.45 -7.49 15.22
CA ASP A 68 -5.24 -8.51 15.91
C ASP A 68 -5.66 -8.05 17.32
N ASP A 69 -4.85 -7.17 17.92
CA ASP A 69 -5.14 -6.61 19.25
C ASP A 69 -5.82 -5.25 19.19
N LYS A 70 -5.96 -4.67 17.98
CA LYS A 70 -6.55 -3.35 17.81
C LYS A 70 -8.06 -3.41 17.90
N LYS A 71 -8.63 -2.49 18.66
CA LYS A 71 -10.08 -2.37 18.85
C LYS A 71 -10.56 -1.02 18.34
N GLY A 72 -11.85 -0.97 17.98
CA GLY A 72 -12.51 0.26 17.60
C GLY A 72 -12.73 1.18 18.82
N ASP A 73 -13.25 2.37 18.54
CA ASP A 73 -13.52 3.39 19.57
C ASP A 73 -14.51 2.92 20.63
N ASP A 74 -15.36 1.94 20.29
CA ASP A 74 -16.33 1.35 21.20
C ASP A 74 -15.77 0.19 22.05
N GLY A 75 -14.47 -0.08 21.94
CA GLY A 75 -13.82 -1.18 22.66
C GLY A 75 -14.06 -2.56 22.06
N GLN A 76 -14.80 -2.64 20.96
CA GLN A 76 -15.08 -3.89 20.26
C GLN A 76 -14.02 -4.15 19.18
N PRO A 77 -13.87 -5.41 18.72
CA PRO A 77 -12.98 -5.69 17.59
C PRO A 77 -13.33 -4.84 16.38
N LEU A 78 -12.35 -4.53 15.54
CA LEU A 78 -12.58 -3.76 14.33
C LEU A 78 -13.60 -4.45 13.43
N SER A 79 -14.50 -3.68 12.82
CA SER A 79 -15.37 -4.20 11.76
C SER A 79 -14.53 -4.68 10.58
N PRO A 80 -15.06 -5.58 9.73
CA PRO A 80 -14.32 -6.01 8.53
C PRO A 80 -13.86 -4.84 7.65
N GLN A 81 -14.66 -3.78 7.54
CA GLN A 81 -14.32 -2.58 6.77
C GLN A 81 -13.17 -1.81 7.41
N ASP A 82 -13.24 -1.56 8.70
CA ASP A 82 -12.19 -0.85 9.44
C ASP A 82 -10.90 -1.65 9.44
N ARG A 83 -10.99 -2.97 9.57
CA ARG A 83 -9.83 -3.84 9.50
C ARG A 83 -9.18 -3.77 8.12
N GLY A 84 -9.98 -3.75 7.05
CA GLY A 84 -9.47 -3.59 5.69
C GLY A 84 -8.68 -2.30 5.50
N ILE A 85 -9.20 -1.20 6.03
CA ILE A 85 -8.53 0.11 6.01
C ILE A 85 -7.19 0.01 6.74
N GLU A 86 -7.19 -0.53 7.95
CA GLU A 86 -5.98 -0.64 8.76
C GLU A 86 -4.92 -1.55 8.14
N VAL A 87 -5.35 -2.61 7.44
CA VAL A 87 -4.43 -3.50 6.71
C VAL A 87 -3.68 -2.72 5.63
N VAL A 88 -4.40 -1.92 4.82
CA VAL A 88 -3.77 -1.12 3.77
C VAL A 88 -2.78 -0.14 4.36
N LEU A 89 -3.16 0.55 5.44
CA LEU A 89 -2.28 1.50 6.11
C LEU A 89 -1.03 0.80 6.67
N ALA A 90 -1.19 -0.37 7.26
CA ALA A 90 -0.08 -1.15 7.78
C ALA A 90 0.88 -1.60 6.67
N MET A 91 0.35 -1.94 5.51
CA MET A 91 1.15 -2.33 4.35
C MET A 91 1.99 -1.17 3.80
N LEU A 92 1.47 0.04 3.86
CA LEU A 92 2.13 1.21 3.30
C LEU A 92 3.09 1.89 4.28
N ARG A 93 2.84 1.75 5.58
CA ARG A 93 3.59 2.48 6.61
C ARG A 93 5.11 2.39 6.49
N PRO A 94 5.72 1.23 6.17
CA PRO A 94 7.17 1.15 6.04
C PRO A 94 7.76 1.91 4.85
N PHE A 95 6.94 2.35 3.89
CA PHE A 95 7.41 2.83 2.59
C PHE A 95 7.05 4.28 2.30
N ILE A 96 6.12 4.88 3.04
CA ILE A 96 5.65 6.23 2.78
C ILE A 96 5.82 7.11 4.01
N THR A 97 5.76 8.43 3.80
CA THR A 97 5.88 9.40 4.89
C THR A 97 4.59 9.45 5.71
N ASP A 98 4.68 10.00 6.91
CA ASP A 98 3.51 10.17 7.78
C ASP A 98 2.45 11.06 7.12
N THR A 99 2.88 12.09 6.39
CA THR A 99 1.97 12.98 5.65
C THR A 99 1.22 12.20 4.57
N GLU A 100 1.94 11.37 3.81
CA GLU A 100 1.33 10.54 2.78
C GLU A 100 0.38 9.51 3.39
N LEU A 101 0.77 8.91 4.51
CA LEU A 101 -0.07 7.95 5.21
C LEU A 101 -1.37 8.58 5.69
N GLU A 102 -1.31 9.81 6.19
CA GLU A 102 -2.50 10.55 6.61
C GLU A 102 -3.45 10.80 5.45
N VAL A 103 -2.91 11.18 4.29
CA VAL A 103 -3.73 11.37 3.08
C VAL A 103 -4.43 10.06 2.70
N VAL A 104 -3.68 8.95 2.71
CA VAL A 104 -4.24 7.62 2.42
C VAL A 104 -5.35 7.26 3.41
N SER A 105 -5.17 7.58 4.70
CA SER A 105 -6.15 7.24 5.74
C SER A 105 -7.50 7.93 5.54
N GLN A 106 -7.53 9.02 4.80
CA GLN A 106 -8.75 9.78 4.52
C GLN A 106 -9.47 9.33 3.24
N LEU A 107 -8.89 8.41 2.49
CA LEU A 107 -9.51 7.90 1.26
C LEU A 107 -10.72 7.02 1.58
N HIS A 108 -11.63 6.92 0.62
CA HIS A 108 -12.77 6.02 0.73
C HIS A 108 -12.32 4.56 0.64
N LEU A 109 -13.08 3.65 1.24
CA LEU A 109 -12.78 2.22 1.22
C LEU A 109 -12.53 1.69 -0.19
N PHE A 110 -13.35 2.11 -1.14
CA PHE A 110 -13.20 1.73 -2.55
C PHE A 110 -11.82 2.11 -3.09
N GLU A 111 -11.35 3.30 -2.74
CA GLU A 111 -10.04 3.80 -3.18
C GLU A 111 -8.90 3.02 -2.53
N LEU A 112 -9.06 2.67 -1.25
CA LEU A 112 -8.09 1.85 -0.54
C LEU A 112 -8.00 0.44 -1.11
N GLU A 113 -9.13 -0.13 -1.51
CA GLU A 113 -9.16 -1.43 -2.17
C GLU A 113 -8.42 -1.40 -3.51
N GLN A 114 -8.54 -0.29 -4.26
CA GLN A 114 -7.81 -0.11 -5.50
C GLN A 114 -6.29 -0.05 -5.28
N ILE A 115 -5.85 0.58 -4.19
CA ILE A 115 -4.44 0.59 -3.82
C ILE A 115 -3.95 -0.83 -3.56
N ALA A 116 -4.68 -1.60 -2.78
CA ALA A 116 -4.33 -2.98 -2.47
C ALA A 116 -4.26 -3.84 -3.75
N GLU A 117 -5.23 -3.69 -4.65
CA GLU A 117 -5.21 -4.37 -5.94
C GLU A 117 -4.00 -4.00 -6.77
N ARG A 118 -3.66 -2.72 -6.80
CA ARG A 118 -2.49 -2.24 -7.56
C ARG A 118 -1.20 -2.88 -7.03
N ILE A 119 -1.06 -3.00 -5.73
CA ILE A 119 0.11 -3.64 -5.12
C ILE A 119 0.17 -5.12 -5.50
N GLN A 120 -0.96 -5.83 -5.44
CA GLN A 120 -1.04 -7.24 -5.81
C GLN A 120 -0.74 -7.46 -7.30
N GLU A 121 -1.34 -6.66 -8.17
CA GLU A 121 -1.13 -6.75 -9.61
C GLU A 121 0.30 -6.40 -10.01
N GLY A 122 0.89 -5.42 -9.34
CA GLY A 122 2.27 -5.00 -9.61
C GLY A 122 3.30 -6.02 -9.16
N SER A 123 2.91 -6.95 -8.27
CA SER A 123 3.79 -8.00 -7.79
C SER A 123 3.54 -9.28 -8.59
N THR A 124 4.61 -9.96 -9.01
CA THR A 124 4.47 -11.23 -9.72
C THR A 124 4.05 -12.37 -8.81
N ILE A 125 4.25 -12.19 -7.49
CA ILE A 125 3.86 -13.18 -6.49
C ILE A 125 2.55 -12.73 -5.88
N THR A 126 1.51 -13.56 -5.99
CA THR A 126 0.22 -13.29 -5.35
C THR A 126 0.33 -13.56 -3.84
N VAL A 127 -0.61 -13.00 -3.08
CA VAL A 127 -0.68 -13.27 -1.64
C VAL A 127 -0.85 -14.78 -1.39
N GLY A 128 -1.65 -15.47 -2.23
CA GLY A 128 -1.83 -16.91 -2.12
C GLY A 128 -0.54 -17.68 -2.36
N GLU A 129 0.24 -17.29 -3.35
CA GLU A 129 1.54 -17.90 -3.65
C GLU A 129 2.53 -17.66 -2.51
N LEU A 130 2.53 -16.47 -1.95
CA LEU A 130 3.39 -16.14 -0.83
C LEU A 130 3.06 -17.01 0.40
N VAL A 131 1.78 -17.18 0.71
CA VAL A 131 1.33 -18.04 1.80
C VAL A 131 1.68 -19.49 1.53
N ALA A 132 1.49 -19.97 0.29
CA ALA A 132 1.84 -21.35 -0.09
C ALA A 132 3.33 -21.61 0.05
N SER A 133 4.19 -20.65 -0.31
CA SER A 133 5.64 -20.83 -0.19
C SER A 133 6.11 -20.81 1.27
N THR A 134 5.40 -20.13 2.16
CA THR A 134 5.75 -20.08 3.60
C THR A 134 5.20 -21.29 4.37
N SER A 135 4.18 -21.95 3.86
CA SER A 135 3.54 -23.06 4.54
C SER A 135 4.10 -24.44 4.13
N SER A 136 4.99 -24.46 3.18
CA SER A 136 5.61 -25.70 2.70
C SER A 136 6.72 -26.20 3.61
#